data_ec6fd84c9c6ebc427020b62556823176
#
_entry.id   ec6fd84c9c6ebc427020b62556823176
#
_cell.length_a   1.000
_cell.length_b   1.000
_cell.length_c   1.000
_cell.angle_alpha   90.00
_cell.angle_beta   90.00
_cell.angle_gamma   90.00
#
_symmetry.space_group_name_H-M   'P 1'
#
loop_
_entity.id
_entity.type
_entity.pdbx_description
1 polymer ?
#
loop_
_entity_poly.entity_id
_entity_poly.type
_entity_poly.pdbx_seq_one_letter_code
_entity_poly.pdbx_strand_id
1 'polypeptide(L)'
;MNIICDQSPVTLIHRINPTLLSHSDATNQHTKRSHVCWHVYGLLHRSSHNYAEAIKAYKQALRIDLDNLQILRDMGLLQIQMRDLAGFRDTRLRILTLRPNSKVHWLTYAMSLHVGGDPNGAAGVLDSYMETVSDDNNNNNNCSKSIADFQRIFESSELSLYKNMILSEMTTSDDDDKDGLGGIRKALSHLDAIRDVVVDMTGWLTTRLSYQLQLGLFHSAEETAIELFRRGSTEDHRVHGAYMCALLKCDEKTCREVLERSRGTSTLATLRPLSNEERAILMNAYFGASAINEATSNGEDGGDSHEIACISNGSSDYGGGIVTGPGGLASIFPMSASIKRIRLTLLSPASGEFKLAINLYCQHQIIKGVPSLGSDLSSLYLMERQEKQKHQSSSKGSSNGECVIAEVLTTTRYALAKDPVDVKSHEVYRLLVDLVDSYVASLSCNNTFPNDATARGLPHAPSTLLWAWYLRSILHEQAGEYSQGISLINKCIDHTPTAVDFYELKARLLELGGDIQQAADVIDAGRDLDHQDRYINNQATKTLLRAGREGEASKRISLFTRHEAPVEQNLYDMQCTWYELELADCLKMKGELGRSLRKYSKWYYVVEVMYSPPYEYVRR
;
A
#
# COMPACT_ATOMS: atom_id res chain seq x y z
N MET A 1 17.68 -43.65 20.07
CA MET A 1 17.32 -42.52 19.20
C MET A 1 16.28 -41.58 19.83
N ASN A 2 16.00 -41.69 21.11
CA ASN A 2 14.95 -40.93 21.84
C ASN A 2 15.48 -40.06 23.00
N ILE A 3 16.72 -39.52 22.91
CA ILE A 3 17.31 -38.74 24.04
C ILE A 3 17.69 -37.29 23.60
N ILE A 4 17.37 -36.86 22.36
CA ILE A 4 17.82 -35.53 21.86
C ILE A 4 16.69 -34.48 21.83
N CYS A 5 15.46 -34.81 22.21
CA CYS A 5 14.33 -33.89 22.07
C CYS A 5 14.01 -32.99 23.27
N ASP A 6 14.76 -33.05 24.38
CA ASP A 6 14.36 -32.36 25.62
C ASP A 6 15.41 -31.42 26.23
N GLN A 7 16.34 -30.90 25.41
CA GLN A 7 17.29 -29.87 25.86
C GLN A 7 17.19 -28.61 25.02
N SER A 8 16.96 -27.48 25.69
CA SER A 8 16.94 -26.17 25.06
C SER A 8 18.23 -25.91 24.26
N PRO A 9 18.17 -25.14 23.13
CA PRO A 9 19.35 -24.80 22.31
C PRO A 9 20.51 -24.21 23.11
N VAL A 10 20.22 -23.54 24.23
CA VAL A 10 21.20 -22.90 25.12
C VAL A 10 22.09 -23.93 25.83
N THR A 11 21.56 -25.08 26.19
CA THR A 11 22.33 -26.16 26.85
C THR A 11 23.26 -26.90 25.87
N LEU A 12 22.92 -26.94 24.58
CA LEU A 12 23.79 -27.47 23.54
C LEU A 12 24.96 -26.51 23.25
N ILE A 13 24.72 -25.19 23.33
CA ILE A 13 25.72 -24.13 23.09
C ILE A 13 26.88 -24.20 24.09
N HIS A 14 26.61 -24.51 25.38
CA HIS A 14 27.66 -24.65 26.37
C HIS A 14 28.51 -25.93 26.28
N ARG A 15 28.03 -26.95 25.53
CA ARG A 15 28.77 -28.19 25.30
C ARG A 15 29.65 -28.21 24.04
N ILE A 16 29.41 -27.32 23.11
CA ILE A 16 30.23 -27.19 21.88
C ILE A 16 31.06 -25.89 21.99
N ASN A 17 31.93 -25.82 22.99
CA ASN A 17 32.88 -24.71 23.09
C ASN A 17 33.94 -24.85 21.97
N PRO A 18 34.22 -23.83 21.15
CA PRO A 18 35.24 -23.91 20.10
C PRO A 18 36.65 -24.22 20.60
N THR A 19 36.92 -24.05 21.88
CA THR A 19 38.16 -24.48 22.54
C THR A 19 38.31 -25.99 22.65
N LEU A 20 37.21 -26.77 22.57
CA LEU A 20 37.27 -28.23 22.55
C LEU A 20 37.70 -28.81 21.19
N LEU A 21 37.68 -28.02 20.16
CA LEU A 21 38.19 -28.39 18.81
C LEU A 21 39.72 -28.25 18.70
N SER A 22 40.40 -27.68 19.69
CA SER A 22 41.84 -27.43 19.68
C SER A 22 42.70 -28.38 20.50
N HIS A 23 42.15 -29.29 21.31
CA HIS A 23 42.93 -30.00 22.31
C HIS A 23 42.78 -31.56 22.42
N SER A 24 42.37 -32.27 21.36
CA SER A 24 42.61 -33.72 21.35
C SER A 24 42.75 -34.26 19.91
N ASP A 25 43.96 -34.72 19.57
CA ASP A 25 44.33 -35.07 18.20
C ASP A 25 43.60 -36.27 17.58
N ALA A 26 43.02 -37.19 18.32
CA ALA A 26 42.37 -38.39 17.78
C ALA A 26 40.85 -38.19 17.56
N THR A 27 40.14 -37.55 18.44
CA THR A 27 38.71 -37.19 18.28
C THR A 27 38.52 -36.06 17.30
N ASN A 28 39.52 -35.22 17.11
CA ASN A 28 39.52 -34.06 16.23
C ASN A 28 39.58 -34.42 14.76
N GLN A 29 40.21 -35.57 14.38
CA GLN A 29 40.25 -36.03 12.98
C GLN A 29 38.92 -36.61 12.52
N HIS A 30 38.13 -37.27 13.38
CA HIS A 30 36.80 -37.78 13.01
C HIS A 30 35.76 -36.68 12.92
N THR A 31 35.80 -35.68 13.77
CA THR A 31 34.88 -34.53 13.74
C THR A 31 35.15 -33.62 12.51
N LYS A 32 36.40 -33.38 12.16
CA LYS A 32 36.81 -32.64 10.94
C LYS A 32 36.43 -33.34 9.63
N ARG A 33 36.17 -34.64 9.65
CA ARG A 33 35.78 -35.46 8.51
C ARG A 33 34.26 -35.69 8.40
N SER A 34 33.46 -35.17 9.32
CA SER A 34 32.00 -35.36 9.30
C SER A 34 31.27 -34.13 8.75
N HIS A 35 30.53 -34.29 7.66
CA HIS A 35 29.66 -33.24 7.13
C HIS A 35 28.58 -32.85 8.12
N VAL A 36 28.09 -33.77 8.97
CA VAL A 36 27.10 -33.52 9.99
C VAL A 36 27.61 -32.54 11.04
N CYS A 37 28.85 -32.69 11.52
CA CYS A 37 29.44 -31.78 12.48
C CYS A 37 29.55 -30.35 11.92
N TRP A 38 29.98 -30.22 10.68
CA TRP A 38 30.05 -28.91 10.02
C TRP A 38 28.67 -28.31 9.77
N HIS A 39 27.66 -29.13 9.47
CA HIS A 39 26.29 -28.67 9.32
C HIS A 39 25.72 -28.15 10.63
N VAL A 40 25.87 -28.92 11.74
CA VAL A 40 25.43 -28.49 13.08
C VAL A 40 26.15 -27.22 13.53
N TYR A 41 27.45 -27.11 13.25
CA TYR A 41 28.23 -25.91 13.52
C TYR A 41 27.70 -24.68 12.73
N GLY A 42 27.33 -24.90 11.47
CA GLY A 42 26.66 -23.87 10.67
C GLY A 42 25.29 -23.46 11.21
N LEU A 43 24.48 -24.42 11.66
CA LEU A 43 23.18 -24.14 12.32
C LEU A 43 23.35 -23.32 13.61
N LEU A 44 24.41 -23.61 14.40
CA LEU A 44 24.75 -22.84 15.59
C LEU A 44 25.08 -21.39 15.25
N HIS A 45 25.92 -21.16 14.25
CA HIS A 45 26.24 -19.80 13.78
C HIS A 45 25.03 -19.08 13.20
N ARG A 46 24.14 -19.81 12.52
CA ARG A 46 22.87 -19.27 12.03
C ARG A 46 21.97 -18.82 13.19
N SER A 47 21.86 -19.61 14.27
CA SER A 47 21.06 -19.25 15.45
C SER A 47 21.64 -18.06 16.23
N SER A 48 22.95 -17.83 16.15
CA SER A 48 23.63 -16.66 16.72
C SER A 48 23.73 -15.48 15.75
N HIS A 49 23.01 -15.52 14.61
CA HIS A 49 22.99 -14.49 13.57
C HIS A 49 24.36 -14.21 12.91
N ASN A 50 25.34 -15.11 13.09
CA ASN A 50 26.63 -15.02 12.40
C ASN A 50 26.60 -15.75 11.06
N TYR A 51 25.92 -15.18 10.09
CA TYR A 51 25.62 -15.84 8.81
C TYR A 51 26.87 -16.08 7.96
N ALA A 52 27.88 -15.19 8.04
CA ALA A 52 29.12 -15.36 7.29
C ALA A 52 29.88 -16.63 7.72
N GLU A 53 29.99 -16.89 9.04
CA GLU A 53 30.64 -18.10 9.55
C GLU A 53 29.77 -19.34 9.30
N ALA A 54 28.42 -19.21 9.35
CA ALA A 54 27.52 -20.30 9.00
C ALA A 54 27.71 -20.74 7.53
N ILE A 55 27.82 -19.80 6.58
CA ILE A 55 28.09 -20.11 5.17
C ILE A 55 29.46 -20.80 5.01
N LYS A 56 30.49 -20.35 5.72
CA LYS A 56 31.81 -21.01 5.68
C LYS A 56 31.71 -22.46 6.19
N ALA A 57 30.98 -22.69 7.26
CA ALA A 57 30.75 -24.02 7.82
C ALA A 57 30.00 -24.93 6.83
N TYR A 58 28.93 -24.41 6.20
CA TYR A 58 28.21 -25.17 5.17
C TYR A 58 29.06 -25.47 3.94
N LYS A 59 29.92 -24.54 3.50
CA LYS A 59 30.89 -24.80 2.43
C LYS A 59 31.87 -25.91 2.81
N GLN A 60 32.31 -26.01 4.08
CA GLN A 60 33.15 -27.12 4.54
C GLN A 60 32.38 -28.44 4.59
N ALA A 61 31.11 -28.43 5.06
CA ALA A 61 30.26 -29.62 5.01
C ALA A 61 30.06 -30.14 3.59
N LEU A 62 29.83 -29.25 2.62
CA LEU A 62 29.66 -29.56 1.21
C LEU A 62 30.97 -30.04 0.51
N ARG A 63 32.15 -29.75 1.07
CA ARG A 63 33.40 -30.37 0.56
C ARG A 63 33.49 -31.85 0.88
N ILE A 64 32.80 -32.32 1.93
CA ILE A 64 32.78 -33.70 2.36
C ILE A 64 31.65 -34.48 1.69
N ASP A 65 30.47 -33.88 1.67
CA ASP A 65 29.26 -34.39 1.03
C ASP A 65 28.72 -33.37 0.04
N LEU A 66 29.14 -33.50 -1.20
CA LEU A 66 28.94 -32.54 -2.27
C LEU A 66 27.46 -32.36 -2.62
N ASP A 67 26.64 -33.41 -2.51
CA ASP A 67 25.28 -33.45 -3.06
C ASP A 67 24.20 -33.42 -1.95
N ASN A 68 24.58 -32.99 -0.76
CA ASN A 68 23.67 -32.90 0.36
C ASN A 68 22.65 -31.74 0.16
N LEU A 69 21.44 -32.13 -0.23
CA LEU A 69 20.35 -31.18 -0.52
C LEU A 69 19.95 -30.31 0.67
N GLN A 70 20.03 -30.87 1.90
CA GLN A 70 19.65 -30.11 3.10
C GLN A 70 20.64 -28.96 3.35
N ILE A 71 21.93 -29.26 3.25
CA ILE A 71 22.99 -28.25 3.43
C ILE A 71 22.93 -27.19 2.33
N LEU A 72 22.70 -27.63 1.08
CA LEU A 72 22.52 -26.70 -0.05
C LEU A 72 21.31 -25.77 0.16
N ARG A 73 20.18 -26.29 0.66
CA ARG A 73 18.99 -25.48 0.96
C ARG A 73 19.27 -24.45 2.05
N ASP A 74 19.88 -24.88 3.16
CA ASP A 74 20.23 -24.01 4.29
C ASP A 74 21.24 -22.95 3.88
N MET A 75 22.24 -23.31 3.07
CA MET A 75 23.20 -22.36 2.51
C MET A 75 22.52 -21.32 1.61
N GLY A 76 21.63 -21.76 0.70
CA GLY A 76 20.91 -20.87 -0.19
C GLY A 76 20.05 -19.84 0.54
N LEU A 77 19.41 -20.23 1.66
CA LEU A 77 18.64 -19.28 2.49
C LEU A 77 19.54 -18.20 3.11
N LEU A 78 20.75 -18.57 3.55
CA LEU A 78 21.68 -17.58 4.11
C LEU A 78 22.31 -16.70 3.03
N GLN A 79 22.57 -17.25 1.84
CA GLN A 79 23.12 -16.48 0.72
C GLN A 79 22.16 -15.36 0.28
N ILE A 80 20.85 -15.64 0.16
CA ILE A 80 19.88 -14.61 -0.18
C ILE A 80 19.76 -13.55 0.94
N GLN A 81 19.81 -13.99 2.20
CA GLN A 81 19.79 -13.07 3.34
C GLN A 81 21.02 -12.17 3.40
N MET A 82 22.18 -12.70 3.03
CA MET A 82 23.43 -11.96 2.92
C MET A 82 23.59 -11.23 1.58
N ARG A 83 22.59 -11.31 0.69
CA ARG A 83 22.60 -10.76 -0.66
C ARG A 83 23.76 -11.26 -1.53
N ASP A 84 24.28 -12.45 -1.24
CA ASP A 84 25.19 -13.19 -2.12
C ASP A 84 24.39 -13.82 -3.27
N LEU A 85 23.93 -12.97 -4.20
CA LEU A 85 23.03 -13.39 -5.29
C LEU A 85 23.71 -14.35 -6.26
N ALA A 86 25.00 -14.16 -6.52
CA ALA A 86 25.78 -15.05 -7.38
C ALA A 86 25.89 -16.45 -6.74
N GLY A 87 26.30 -16.53 -5.47
CA GLY A 87 26.35 -17.80 -4.75
C GLY A 87 24.97 -18.46 -4.63
N PHE A 88 23.92 -17.67 -4.43
CA PHE A 88 22.53 -18.15 -4.38
C PHE A 88 22.12 -18.81 -5.70
N ARG A 89 22.37 -18.15 -6.83
CA ARG A 89 22.12 -18.69 -8.17
C ARG A 89 22.83 -20.01 -8.39
N ASP A 90 24.13 -20.08 -8.11
CA ASP A 90 24.93 -21.30 -8.31
C ASP A 90 24.45 -22.45 -7.42
N THR A 91 24.05 -22.15 -6.19
CA THR A 91 23.48 -23.14 -5.26
C THR A 91 22.12 -23.64 -5.77
N ARG A 92 21.25 -22.78 -6.30
CA ARG A 92 19.94 -23.16 -6.85
C ARG A 92 20.07 -23.98 -8.13
N LEU A 93 21.01 -23.63 -9.01
CA LEU A 93 21.33 -24.43 -10.19
C LEU A 93 21.76 -25.85 -9.79
N ARG A 94 22.65 -25.98 -8.80
CA ARG A 94 23.10 -27.28 -8.32
C ARG A 94 21.96 -28.11 -7.74
N ILE A 95 21.05 -27.50 -6.95
CA ILE A 95 19.88 -28.20 -6.43
C ILE A 95 18.97 -28.68 -7.57
N LEU A 96 18.77 -27.86 -8.61
CA LEU A 96 17.99 -28.24 -9.80
C LEU A 96 18.63 -29.42 -10.55
N THR A 97 19.95 -29.39 -10.76
CA THR A 97 20.64 -30.48 -11.43
C THR A 97 20.56 -31.80 -10.67
N LEU A 98 20.56 -31.77 -9.34
CA LEU A 98 20.39 -32.94 -8.48
C LEU A 98 18.96 -33.49 -8.44
N ARG A 99 17.97 -32.65 -8.60
CA ARG A 99 16.55 -33.01 -8.51
C ARG A 99 15.70 -32.27 -9.56
N PRO A 100 15.86 -32.58 -10.86
CA PRO A 100 15.17 -31.89 -11.96
C PRO A 100 13.65 -32.12 -11.97
N ASN A 101 13.16 -33.18 -11.35
CA ASN A 101 11.73 -33.51 -11.33
C ASN A 101 10.90 -32.65 -10.37
N SER A 102 11.53 -31.75 -9.63
CA SER A 102 10.84 -30.90 -8.65
C SER A 102 10.56 -29.50 -9.20
N LYS A 103 9.28 -29.18 -9.42
CA LYS A 103 8.80 -27.85 -9.81
C LYS A 103 9.44 -26.72 -8.97
N VAL A 104 9.52 -26.91 -7.65
CA VAL A 104 10.05 -25.90 -6.73
C VAL A 104 11.50 -25.53 -7.07
N HIS A 105 12.29 -26.48 -7.58
CA HIS A 105 13.69 -26.22 -7.92
C HIS A 105 13.83 -25.42 -9.22
N TRP A 106 12.97 -25.65 -10.21
CA TRP A 106 12.88 -24.82 -11.41
C TRP A 106 12.50 -23.38 -11.07
N LEU A 107 11.42 -23.21 -10.30
CA LEU A 107 10.96 -21.90 -9.87
C LEU A 107 12.01 -21.15 -9.07
N THR A 108 12.62 -21.80 -8.08
CA THR A 108 13.62 -21.13 -7.23
C THR A 108 14.90 -20.80 -7.98
N TYR A 109 15.24 -21.57 -9.02
CA TYR A 109 16.35 -21.22 -9.90
C TYR A 109 16.00 -20.04 -10.81
N ALA A 110 14.83 -20.03 -11.45
CA ALA A 110 14.34 -18.88 -12.21
C ALA A 110 14.29 -17.60 -11.35
N MET A 111 13.77 -17.69 -10.12
CA MET A 111 13.76 -16.57 -9.17
C MET A 111 15.19 -16.10 -8.85
N SER A 112 16.16 -17.00 -8.72
CA SER A 112 17.55 -16.63 -8.42
C SER A 112 18.22 -15.88 -9.57
N LEU A 113 17.88 -16.20 -10.81
CA LEU A 113 18.30 -15.46 -12.01
C LEU A 113 17.64 -14.09 -12.07
N HIS A 114 16.32 -14.03 -11.86
CA HIS A 114 15.55 -12.78 -11.90
C HIS A 114 16.06 -11.77 -10.87
N VAL A 115 16.16 -12.17 -9.59
CA VAL A 115 16.71 -11.33 -8.51
C VAL A 115 18.19 -10.98 -8.76
N GLY A 116 18.92 -11.86 -9.43
CA GLY A 116 20.32 -11.64 -9.85
C GLY A 116 20.48 -10.65 -11.02
N GLY A 117 19.37 -10.13 -11.60
CA GLY A 117 19.38 -9.18 -12.71
C GLY A 117 19.53 -9.84 -14.10
N ASP A 118 19.21 -11.12 -14.22
CA ASP A 118 19.14 -11.84 -15.50
C ASP A 118 17.71 -12.30 -15.82
N PRO A 119 16.82 -11.36 -16.26
CA PRO A 119 15.45 -11.69 -16.60
C PRO A 119 15.36 -12.60 -17.85
N ASN A 120 16.31 -12.50 -18.80
CA ASN A 120 16.33 -13.34 -20.00
C ASN A 120 16.58 -14.82 -19.62
N GLY A 121 17.59 -15.08 -18.79
CA GLY A 121 17.85 -16.42 -18.27
C GLY A 121 16.68 -16.97 -17.46
N ALA A 122 16.06 -16.13 -16.63
CA ALA A 122 14.90 -16.51 -15.83
C ALA A 122 13.70 -16.92 -16.68
N ALA A 123 13.36 -16.14 -17.73
CA ALA A 123 12.28 -16.48 -18.66
C ALA A 123 12.58 -17.79 -19.42
N GLY A 124 13.81 -17.99 -19.91
CA GLY A 124 14.21 -19.22 -20.61
C GLY A 124 14.11 -20.48 -19.72
N VAL A 125 14.44 -20.37 -18.43
CA VAL A 125 14.25 -21.47 -17.47
C VAL A 125 12.78 -21.81 -17.28
N LEU A 126 11.91 -20.80 -17.21
CA LEU A 126 10.46 -21.01 -17.10
C LEU A 126 9.88 -21.63 -18.37
N ASP A 127 10.36 -21.23 -19.56
CA ASP A 127 9.97 -21.85 -20.83
C ASP A 127 10.31 -23.33 -20.87
N SER A 128 11.57 -23.66 -20.56
CA SER A 128 12.02 -25.06 -20.50
C SER A 128 11.21 -25.89 -19.51
N TYR A 129 10.82 -25.31 -18.36
CA TYR A 129 9.94 -25.99 -17.41
C TYR A 129 8.53 -26.22 -17.99
N MET A 130 7.93 -25.20 -18.62
CA MET A 130 6.58 -25.32 -19.21
C MET A 130 6.54 -26.35 -20.34
N GLU A 131 7.59 -26.46 -21.16
CA GLU A 131 7.72 -27.48 -22.19
C GLU A 131 7.69 -28.88 -21.58
N THR A 132 8.47 -29.14 -20.51
CA THR A 132 8.50 -30.45 -19.84
C THR A 132 7.12 -30.85 -19.26
N VAL A 133 6.35 -29.91 -18.76
CA VAL A 133 5.00 -30.16 -18.19
C VAL A 133 3.97 -30.43 -19.30
N SER A 134 4.13 -29.79 -20.45
CA SER A 134 3.21 -29.97 -21.59
C SER A 134 3.29 -31.39 -22.18
N ASP A 135 4.48 -31.99 -22.21
CA ASP A 135 4.69 -33.37 -22.70
C ASP A 135 4.07 -34.41 -21.77
N ASP A 136 4.08 -34.17 -20.44
CA ASP A 136 3.47 -35.08 -19.46
C ASP A 136 1.93 -35.07 -19.52
N ASN A 137 1.30 -33.93 -19.85
CA ASN A 137 -0.16 -33.82 -19.93
C ASN A 137 -0.76 -34.51 -21.17
N ASN A 138 -0.03 -34.68 -22.27
CA ASN A 138 -0.51 -35.36 -23.46
C ASN A 138 -0.66 -36.90 -23.25
N ASN A 139 -0.05 -37.46 -22.21
CA ASN A 139 -0.09 -38.89 -21.92
C ASN A 139 -1.19 -39.31 -20.93
N ASN A 140 -1.89 -38.39 -20.29
CA ASN A 140 -2.88 -38.68 -19.23
C ASN A 140 -4.29 -38.16 -19.54
N ASN A 141 -4.89 -38.59 -20.64
CA ASN A 141 -6.29 -38.29 -20.97
C ASN A 141 -7.26 -39.25 -20.28
N ASN A 142 -7.34 -39.25 -18.96
CA ASN A 142 -8.51 -39.82 -18.28
C ASN A 142 -8.65 -39.28 -16.85
N CYS A 143 -9.82 -38.71 -16.61
CA CYS A 143 -10.53 -38.74 -15.34
C CYS A 143 -10.79 -37.42 -14.60
N SER A 144 -12.00 -37.30 -14.15
CA SER A 144 -12.59 -36.51 -13.05
C SER A 144 -11.76 -35.36 -12.47
N LYS A 145 -12.26 -34.14 -12.62
CA LYS A 145 -11.70 -32.91 -12.02
C LYS A 145 -11.59 -33.07 -10.50
N SER A 146 -10.40 -33.37 -10.02
CA SER A 146 -10.09 -33.47 -8.60
C SER A 146 -9.61 -32.13 -8.05
N ILE A 147 -9.57 -31.98 -6.71
CA ILE A 147 -9.01 -30.80 -6.04
C ILE A 147 -7.54 -30.58 -6.48
N ALA A 148 -6.81 -31.64 -6.79
CA ALA A 148 -5.45 -31.58 -7.31
C ALA A 148 -5.36 -30.91 -8.69
N ASP A 149 -6.39 -31.03 -9.53
CA ASP A 149 -6.42 -30.39 -10.84
C ASP A 149 -6.68 -28.89 -10.73
N PHE A 150 -7.52 -28.44 -9.79
CA PHE A 150 -7.70 -27.03 -9.49
C PHE A 150 -6.38 -26.39 -8.99
N GLN A 151 -5.66 -27.07 -8.11
CA GLN A 151 -4.38 -26.58 -7.62
C GLN A 151 -3.35 -26.46 -8.75
N ARG A 152 -3.29 -27.40 -9.68
CA ARG A 152 -2.41 -27.35 -10.86
C ARG A 152 -2.76 -26.19 -11.79
N ILE A 153 -4.06 -25.94 -12.02
CA ILE A 153 -4.53 -24.82 -12.85
C ILE A 153 -4.13 -23.50 -12.23
N PHE A 154 -4.38 -23.32 -10.91
CA PHE A 154 -4.00 -22.13 -10.18
C PHE A 154 -2.48 -21.88 -10.21
N GLU A 155 -1.69 -22.91 -9.94
CA GLU A 155 -0.23 -22.81 -9.97
C GLU A 155 0.31 -22.50 -11.37
N SER A 156 -0.31 -23.02 -12.42
CA SER A 156 0.04 -22.73 -13.82
C SER A 156 -0.29 -21.27 -14.18
N SER A 157 -1.45 -20.77 -13.69
CA SER A 157 -1.84 -19.37 -13.82
C SER A 157 -0.81 -18.42 -13.20
N GLU A 158 -0.44 -18.67 -11.94
CA GLU A 158 0.53 -17.83 -11.21
C GLU A 158 1.92 -17.87 -11.87
N LEU A 159 2.33 -19.03 -12.36
CA LEU A 159 3.59 -19.17 -13.07
C LEU A 159 3.62 -18.36 -14.38
N SER A 160 2.52 -18.38 -15.12
CA SER A 160 2.38 -17.63 -16.37
C SER A 160 2.38 -16.12 -16.11
N LEU A 161 1.72 -15.66 -15.02
CA LEU A 161 1.74 -14.26 -14.60
C LEU A 161 3.14 -13.84 -14.12
N TYR A 162 3.85 -14.70 -13.39
CA TYR A 162 5.24 -14.44 -12.99
C TYR A 162 6.17 -14.30 -14.20
N LYS A 163 6.05 -15.18 -15.19
CA LYS A 163 6.79 -15.04 -16.45
C LYS A 163 6.45 -13.73 -17.15
N ASN A 164 5.18 -13.35 -17.17
CA ASN A 164 4.74 -12.08 -17.74
C ASN A 164 5.42 -10.88 -17.08
N MET A 165 5.52 -10.88 -15.75
CA MET A 165 6.22 -9.85 -14.99
C MET A 165 7.70 -9.77 -15.38
N ILE A 166 8.40 -10.93 -15.49
CA ILE A 166 9.80 -10.96 -15.95
C ILE A 166 9.93 -10.35 -17.34
N LEU A 167 9.03 -10.70 -18.28
CA LEU A 167 9.04 -10.16 -19.65
C LEU A 167 8.91 -8.63 -19.66
N SER A 168 8.11 -8.05 -18.75
CA SER A 168 7.94 -6.59 -18.68
C SER A 168 9.19 -5.85 -18.21
N GLU A 169 10.08 -6.52 -17.47
CA GLU A 169 11.34 -5.96 -16.97
C GLU A 169 12.51 -6.15 -17.93
N MET A 170 12.32 -6.93 -19.03
CA MET A 170 13.35 -7.16 -20.01
C MET A 170 13.67 -5.90 -20.80
N THR A 171 14.95 -5.56 -20.87
CA THR A 171 15.45 -4.61 -21.85
C THR A 171 15.73 -5.35 -23.15
N THR A 172 15.08 -4.94 -24.22
CA THR A 172 15.34 -5.49 -25.55
C THR A 172 16.51 -4.72 -26.18
N SER A 173 17.50 -5.47 -26.66
CA SER A 173 18.64 -4.92 -27.40
C SER A 173 18.35 -4.80 -28.91
N ASP A 174 17.09 -4.90 -29.31
CA ASP A 174 16.67 -4.80 -30.70
C ASP A 174 16.81 -3.35 -31.20
N ASP A 175 17.43 -3.17 -32.36
CA ASP A 175 17.62 -1.84 -32.98
C ASP A 175 16.30 -1.08 -33.23
N ASP A 176 15.16 -1.77 -33.19
CA ASP A 176 13.81 -1.22 -33.31
C ASP A 176 13.22 -0.70 -31.99
N ASP A 177 13.84 -0.95 -30.85
CA ASP A 177 13.34 -0.55 -29.52
C ASP A 177 13.88 0.82 -29.10
N LYS A 178 13.62 1.83 -29.92
CA LYS A 178 14.05 3.22 -29.67
C LYS A 178 13.40 3.83 -28.43
N ASP A 179 12.26 3.25 -28.00
CA ASP A 179 11.45 3.80 -26.90
C ASP A 179 11.76 3.11 -25.56
N GLY A 180 12.56 2.01 -25.55
CA GLY A 180 12.81 1.21 -24.34
C GLY A 180 11.59 0.45 -23.82
N LEU A 181 10.52 0.33 -24.60
CA LEU A 181 9.24 -0.30 -24.22
C LEU A 181 9.07 -1.71 -24.82
N GLY A 182 10.09 -2.27 -25.45
CA GLY A 182 10.03 -3.58 -26.11
C GLY A 182 9.68 -4.72 -25.15
N GLY A 183 10.17 -4.67 -23.91
CA GLY A 183 9.81 -5.62 -22.86
C GLY A 183 8.31 -5.59 -22.55
N ILE A 184 7.73 -4.40 -22.43
CA ILE A 184 6.29 -4.21 -22.15
C ILE A 184 5.43 -4.68 -23.34
N ARG A 185 5.87 -4.44 -24.60
CA ARG A 185 5.18 -4.97 -25.78
C ARG A 185 5.16 -6.50 -25.80
N LYS A 186 6.30 -7.15 -25.52
CA LYS A 186 6.40 -8.60 -25.39
C LYS A 186 5.52 -9.12 -24.25
N ALA A 187 5.52 -8.43 -23.11
CA ALA A 187 4.69 -8.78 -21.96
C ALA A 187 3.18 -8.66 -22.27
N LEU A 188 2.74 -7.61 -22.96
CA LEU A 188 1.34 -7.46 -23.37
C LEU A 188 0.91 -8.58 -24.31
N SER A 189 1.71 -8.88 -25.34
CA SER A 189 1.43 -9.99 -26.27
C SER A 189 1.35 -11.35 -25.54
N HIS A 190 2.29 -11.60 -24.63
CA HIS A 190 2.26 -12.81 -23.79
C HIS A 190 1.04 -12.84 -22.86
N LEU A 191 0.68 -11.69 -22.26
CA LEU A 191 -0.48 -11.57 -21.37
C LEU A 191 -1.78 -11.93 -22.11
N ASP A 192 -1.95 -11.43 -23.34
CA ASP A 192 -3.11 -11.75 -24.19
C ASP A 192 -3.14 -13.25 -24.58
N ALA A 193 -1.97 -13.86 -24.81
CA ALA A 193 -1.88 -15.29 -25.13
C ALA A 193 -2.24 -16.22 -23.97
N ILE A 194 -1.98 -15.80 -22.73
CA ILE A 194 -2.27 -16.62 -21.54
C ILE A 194 -3.67 -16.39 -20.95
N ARG A 195 -4.52 -15.58 -21.57
CA ARG A 195 -5.85 -15.20 -21.05
C ARG A 195 -6.66 -16.38 -20.55
N ASP A 196 -6.69 -17.48 -21.31
CA ASP A 196 -7.53 -18.64 -21.02
C ASP A 196 -6.95 -19.54 -19.91
N VAL A 197 -5.70 -19.32 -19.53
CA VAL A 197 -4.99 -20.06 -18.47
C VAL A 197 -5.09 -19.32 -17.13
N VAL A 198 -5.26 -17.99 -17.16
CA VAL A 198 -5.25 -17.16 -15.95
C VAL A 198 -6.55 -17.29 -15.18
N VAL A 199 -6.44 -17.53 -13.87
CA VAL A 199 -7.57 -17.63 -12.95
C VAL A 199 -7.97 -16.26 -12.40
N ASP A 200 -6.99 -15.43 -12.00
CA ASP A 200 -7.24 -14.06 -11.54
C ASP A 200 -7.43 -13.10 -12.71
N MET A 201 -8.66 -13.05 -13.21
CA MET A 201 -9.03 -12.15 -14.30
C MET A 201 -8.95 -10.67 -13.91
N THR A 202 -9.12 -10.33 -12.64
CA THR A 202 -9.02 -8.94 -12.17
C THR A 202 -7.57 -8.47 -12.19
N GLY A 203 -6.65 -9.28 -11.68
CA GLY A 203 -5.22 -9.03 -11.75
C GLY A 203 -4.72 -8.98 -13.21
N TRP A 204 -5.22 -9.88 -14.07
CA TRP A 204 -4.90 -9.90 -15.50
C TRP A 204 -5.32 -8.59 -16.19
N LEU A 205 -6.58 -8.14 -15.99
CA LEU A 205 -7.09 -6.89 -16.55
C LEU A 205 -6.33 -5.66 -16.01
N THR A 206 -6.00 -5.65 -14.72
CA THR A 206 -5.25 -4.54 -14.10
C THR A 206 -3.84 -4.43 -14.69
N THR A 207 -3.17 -5.56 -14.89
CA THR A 207 -1.84 -5.61 -15.51
C THR A 207 -1.92 -5.18 -16.98
N ARG A 208 -2.93 -5.66 -17.72
CA ARG A 208 -3.18 -5.29 -19.11
C ARG A 208 -3.40 -3.79 -19.26
N LEU A 209 -4.25 -3.21 -18.42
CA LEU A 209 -4.51 -1.76 -18.38
C LEU A 209 -3.22 -0.96 -18.15
N SER A 210 -2.37 -1.42 -17.22
CA SER A 210 -1.07 -0.77 -16.96
C SER A 210 -0.15 -0.78 -18.18
N TYR A 211 -0.03 -1.91 -18.87
CA TYR A 211 0.79 -2.01 -20.09
C TYR A 211 0.24 -1.19 -21.23
N GLN A 212 -1.08 -1.21 -21.43
CA GLN A 212 -1.74 -0.42 -22.49
C GLN A 212 -1.51 1.08 -22.31
N LEU A 213 -1.59 1.59 -21.07
CA LEU A 213 -1.30 3.00 -20.78
C LEU A 213 0.16 3.35 -21.03
N GLN A 214 1.11 2.49 -20.64
CA GLN A 214 2.53 2.72 -20.86
C GLN A 214 2.89 2.71 -22.36
N LEU A 215 2.15 1.93 -23.17
CA LEU A 215 2.32 1.88 -24.62
C LEU A 215 1.51 2.94 -25.38
N GLY A 216 0.75 3.80 -24.71
CA GLY A 216 -0.11 4.80 -25.34
C GLY A 216 -1.32 4.23 -26.08
N LEU A 217 -1.72 2.99 -25.79
CA LEU A 217 -2.89 2.32 -26.40
C LEU A 217 -4.19 2.74 -25.68
N PHE A 218 -4.50 4.03 -25.72
CA PHE A 218 -5.54 4.65 -24.91
C PHE A 218 -6.93 4.09 -25.13
N HIS A 219 -7.32 3.79 -26.38
CA HIS A 219 -8.64 3.23 -26.68
C HIS A 219 -8.81 1.83 -26.06
N SER A 220 -7.82 0.96 -26.21
CA SER A 220 -7.85 -0.37 -25.60
C SER A 220 -7.76 -0.30 -24.06
N ALA A 221 -7.06 0.71 -23.51
CA ALA A 221 -7.01 0.96 -22.07
C ALA A 221 -8.38 1.39 -21.53
N GLU A 222 -9.12 2.22 -22.26
CA GLU A 222 -10.50 2.60 -21.93
C GLU A 222 -11.42 1.37 -21.87
N GLU A 223 -11.39 0.50 -22.89
CA GLU A 223 -12.17 -0.76 -22.91
C GLU A 223 -11.86 -1.64 -21.70
N THR A 224 -10.56 -1.79 -21.41
CA THR A 224 -10.10 -2.62 -20.28
C THR A 224 -10.54 -2.04 -18.94
N ALA A 225 -10.52 -0.72 -18.75
CA ALA A 225 -11.00 -0.07 -17.54
C ALA A 225 -12.52 -0.24 -17.35
N ILE A 226 -13.32 -0.11 -18.43
CA ILE A 226 -14.76 -0.35 -18.38
C ILE A 226 -15.08 -1.80 -18.02
N GLU A 227 -14.32 -2.76 -18.54
CA GLU A 227 -14.49 -4.17 -18.17
C GLU A 227 -14.15 -4.40 -16.68
N LEU A 228 -13.11 -3.75 -16.14
CA LEU A 228 -12.81 -3.77 -14.70
C LEU A 228 -13.96 -3.21 -13.87
N PHE A 229 -14.57 -2.09 -14.28
CA PHE A 229 -15.75 -1.54 -13.60
C PHE A 229 -16.93 -2.52 -13.62
N ARG A 230 -17.21 -3.19 -14.75
CA ARG A 230 -18.25 -4.22 -14.86
C ARG A 230 -18.00 -5.41 -13.96
N ARG A 231 -16.75 -5.75 -13.68
CA ARG A 231 -16.34 -6.83 -12.76
C ARG A 231 -16.36 -6.45 -11.28
N GLY A 232 -16.70 -5.19 -10.97
CA GLY A 232 -16.87 -4.74 -9.59
C GLY A 232 -15.76 -3.84 -9.06
N SER A 233 -14.75 -3.47 -9.87
CA SER A 233 -13.66 -2.56 -9.46
C SER A 233 -14.11 -1.08 -9.46
N THR A 234 -15.40 -0.79 -9.23
CA THR A 234 -15.97 0.57 -9.26
C THR A 234 -15.51 1.45 -8.11
N GLU A 235 -14.95 0.87 -7.06
CA GLU A 235 -14.41 1.60 -5.90
C GLU A 235 -12.87 1.71 -5.92
N ASP A 236 -12.21 1.15 -6.93
CA ASP A 236 -10.75 1.24 -7.05
C ASP A 236 -10.33 2.54 -7.76
N HIS A 237 -9.84 3.48 -6.98
CA HIS A 237 -9.38 4.79 -7.49
C HIS A 237 -8.20 4.69 -8.47
N ARG A 238 -7.41 3.60 -8.45
CA ARG A 238 -6.35 3.37 -9.44
C ARG A 238 -6.94 3.11 -10.83
N VAL A 239 -8.01 2.32 -10.89
CA VAL A 239 -8.73 2.06 -12.14
C VAL A 239 -9.37 3.35 -12.66
N HIS A 240 -9.95 4.17 -11.77
CA HIS A 240 -10.46 5.49 -12.16
C HIS A 240 -9.36 6.42 -12.67
N GLY A 241 -8.21 6.46 -12.00
CA GLY A 241 -7.06 7.26 -12.44
C GLY A 241 -6.54 6.81 -13.81
N ALA A 242 -6.42 5.50 -14.02
CA ALA A 242 -6.05 4.91 -15.30
C ALA A 242 -7.05 5.21 -16.42
N TYR A 243 -8.35 5.14 -16.12
CA TYR A 243 -9.43 5.49 -17.04
C TYR A 243 -9.36 6.98 -17.44
N MET A 244 -9.14 7.87 -16.48
CA MET A 244 -8.94 9.31 -16.75
C MET A 244 -7.72 9.55 -17.64
N CYS A 245 -6.59 8.87 -17.38
CA CYS A 245 -5.40 8.96 -18.25
C CYS A 245 -5.68 8.48 -19.67
N ALA A 246 -6.46 7.42 -19.85
CA ALA A 246 -6.84 6.92 -21.16
C ALA A 246 -7.71 7.92 -21.92
N LEU A 247 -8.73 8.50 -21.28
CA LEU A 247 -9.63 9.50 -21.87
C LEU A 247 -8.89 10.79 -22.28
N LEU A 248 -7.97 11.26 -21.43
CA LEU A 248 -7.22 12.49 -21.66
C LEU A 248 -5.94 12.27 -22.48
N LYS A 249 -5.63 11.03 -22.86
CA LYS A 249 -4.42 10.65 -23.60
C LYS A 249 -3.15 11.23 -22.97
N CYS A 250 -3.02 11.02 -21.64
CA CYS A 250 -1.89 11.55 -20.88
C CYS A 250 -0.56 10.97 -21.35
N ASP A 251 0.52 11.73 -21.13
CA ASP A 251 1.89 11.26 -21.38
C ASP A 251 2.27 10.08 -20.46
N GLU A 252 3.26 9.30 -20.88
CA GLU A 252 3.73 8.11 -20.17
C GLU A 252 4.10 8.40 -18.71
N LYS A 253 4.77 9.54 -18.47
CA LYS A 253 5.19 9.95 -17.12
C LYS A 253 3.99 10.15 -16.19
N THR A 254 2.96 10.85 -16.67
CA THR A 254 1.72 11.07 -15.91
C THR A 254 0.98 9.76 -15.67
N CYS A 255 0.90 8.88 -16.68
CA CYS A 255 0.29 7.56 -16.53
C CYS A 255 1.00 6.72 -15.46
N ARG A 256 2.32 6.70 -15.48
CA ARG A 256 3.13 5.99 -14.47
C ARG A 256 2.93 6.57 -13.07
N GLU A 257 2.96 7.90 -12.93
CA GLU A 257 2.72 8.57 -11.65
C GLU A 257 1.33 8.25 -11.09
N VAL A 258 0.29 8.23 -11.91
CA VAL A 258 -1.07 7.87 -11.52
C VAL A 258 -1.14 6.41 -11.06
N LEU A 259 -0.55 5.47 -11.80
CA LEU A 259 -0.54 4.04 -11.43
C LEU A 259 0.21 3.78 -10.12
N GLU A 260 1.29 4.52 -9.84
CA GLU A 260 2.10 4.36 -8.63
C GLU A 260 1.49 5.07 -7.40
N ARG A 261 0.92 6.27 -7.59
CA ARG A 261 0.48 7.15 -6.50
C ARG A 261 -1.01 7.13 -6.22
N SER A 262 -1.85 6.61 -7.12
CA SER A 262 -3.28 6.50 -6.85
C SER A 262 -3.55 5.51 -5.73
N ARG A 263 -3.72 6.01 -4.52
CA ARG A 263 -4.04 5.24 -3.32
C ARG A 263 -5.16 5.94 -2.56
N GLY A 264 -6.02 5.15 -1.91
CA GLY A 264 -7.16 5.70 -1.19
C GLY A 264 -8.13 6.41 -2.12
N THR A 265 -8.35 7.72 -1.93
CA THR A 265 -9.26 8.55 -2.75
C THR A 265 -8.57 9.33 -3.86
N SER A 266 -7.27 9.10 -4.09
CA SER A 266 -6.48 9.85 -5.07
C SER A 266 -6.72 9.36 -6.49
N THR A 267 -7.03 10.30 -7.41
CA THR A 267 -7.13 10.07 -8.86
C THR A 267 -6.31 11.11 -9.60
N LEU A 268 -6.29 11.07 -10.94
CA LEU A 268 -5.60 12.10 -11.74
C LEU A 268 -6.05 13.52 -11.38
N ALA A 269 -7.35 13.71 -11.14
CA ALA A 269 -7.92 15.02 -10.77
C ALA A 269 -7.38 15.58 -9.44
N THR A 270 -6.88 14.70 -8.56
CA THR A 270 -6.27 15.10 -7.28
C THR A 270 -4.74 15.16 -7.34
N LEU A 271 -4.11 14.57 -8.36
CA LEU A 271 -2.65 14.57 -8.52
C LEU A 271 -2.13 15.78 -9.29
N ARG A 272 -2.94 16.33 -10.20
CA ARG A 272 -2.62 17.56 -10.93
C ARG A 272 -3.85 18.40 -11.22
N PRO A 273 -3.71 19.75 -11.38
CA PRO A 273 -4.81 20.59 -11.84
C PRO A 273 -5.23 20.19 -13.27
N LEU A 274 -6.54 20.18 -13.51
CA LEU A 274 -7.14 19.88 -14.79
C LEU A 274 -7.58 21.18 -15.49
N SER A 275 -7.38 21.26 -16.80
CA SER A 275 -7.96 22.33 -17.63
C SER A 275 -9.48 22.22 -17.69
N ASN A 276 -10.15 23.29 -18.13
CA ASN A 276 -11.61 23.27 -18.29
C ASN A 276 -12.06 22.26 -19.37
N GLU A 277 -11.27 22.10 -20.43
CA GLU A 277 -11.54 21.12 -21.49
C GLU A 277 -11.42 19.69 -20.97
N GLU A 278 -10.35 19.39 -20.21
CA GLU A 278 -10.15 18.08 -19.58
C GLU A 278 -11.28 17.75 -18.60
N ARG A 279 -11.70 18.73 -17.80
CA ARG A 279 -12.85 18.55 -16.89
C ARG A 279 -14.14 18.25 -17.66
N ALA A 280 -14.39 18.94 -18.77
CA ALA A 280 -15.57 18.70 -19.62
C ALA A 280 -15.56 17.29 -20.23
N ILE A 281 -14.42 16.80 -20.71
CA ILE A 281 -14.26 15.43 -21.24
C ILE A 281 -14.59 14.41 -20.13
N LEU A 282 -14.00 14.57 -18.95
CA LEU A 282 -14.24 13.67 -17.83
C LEU A 282 -15.69 13.74 -17.32
N MET A 283 -16.27 14.93 -17.22
CA MET A 283 -17.69 15.10 -16.83
C MET A 283 -18.62 14.38 -17.81
N ASN A 284 -18.36 14.49 -19.10
CA ASN A 284 -19.15 13.78 -20.11
C ASN A 284 -19.03 12.26 -19.96
N ALA A 285 -17.82 11.73 -19.79
CA ALA A 285 -17.58 10.29 -19.66
C ALA A 285 -18.21 9.70 -18.39
N TYR A 286 -18.15 10.43 -17.28
CA TYR A 286 -18.68 9.97 -16.01
C TYR A 286 -20.17 10.23 -15.83
N PHE A 287 -20.73 11.36 -16.33
CA PHE A 287 -22.09 11.84 -16.00
C PHE A 287 -22.95 12.11 -17.23
N GLY A 288 -22.39 12.04 -18.45
CA GLY A 288 -23.09 12.25 -19.72
C GLY A 288 -23.19 13.72 -20.16
N ALA A 289 -23.60 13.92 -21.41
CA ALA A 289 -23.62 15.24 -22.07
C ALA A 289 -24.58 16.27 -21.43
N SER A 290 -25.63 15.83 -20.72
CA SER A 290 -26.55 16.72 -20.02
C SER A 290 -25.90 17.47 -18.84
N ALA A 291 -24.82 16.93 -18.27
CA ALA A 291 -24.10 17.55 -17.16
C ALA A 291 -23.17 18.70 -17.60
N ILE A 292 -22.91 18.84 -18.90
CA ILE A 292 -22.01 19.89 -19.43
C ILE A 292 -22.71 21.25 -19.50
N ASN A 293 -23.99 21.27 -19.89
CA ASN A 293 -24.75 22.51 -20.06
C ASN A 293 -25.00 23.25 -18.74
N GLU A 294 -24.97 22.54 -17.63
CA GLU A 294 -25.14 23.09 -16.29
C GLU A 294 -23.82 23.65 -15.72
N ALA A 295 -22.67 23.11 -16.10
CA ALA A 295 -21.36 23.55 -15.59
C ALA A 295 -20.81 24.82 -16.29
N THR A 296 -21.30 25.15 -17.48
CA THR A 296 -20.85 26.31 -18.27
C THR A 296 -21.73 27.54 -18.14
N SER A 297 -22.93 27.43 -17.53
CA SER A 297 -23.92 28.52 -17.48
C SER A 297 -23.77 29.51 -16.32
N ASN A 298 -22.78 29.37 -15.45
CA ASN A 298 -22.62 30.25 -14.27
C ASN A 298 -21.35 31.12 -14.30
N GLY A 299 -21.20 31.90 -15.36
CA GLY A 299 -20.15 32.91 -15.41
C GLY A 299 -20.42 33.94 -16.49
N GLU A 300 -21.08 35.03 -16.11
CA GLU A 300 -21.17 36.36 -16.68
C GLU A 300 -22.58 36.81 -17.05
N ASP A 301 -23.00 37.88 -16.38
CA ASP A 301 -24.10 38.76 -16.71
C ASP A 301 -23.87 39.44 -18.09
N GLY A 302 -24.85 39.36 -18.95
CA GLY A 302 -25.16 40.38 -19.94
C GLY A 302 -24.49 40.30 -21.28
N GLY A 303 -25.25 39.84 -22.29
CA GLY A 303 -25.02 40.23 -23.67
C GLY A 303 -24.92 39.08 -24.65
N ASP A 304 -25.96 38.98 -25.47
CA ASP A 304 -26.06 38.29 -26.76
C ASP A 304 -26.11 36.77 -26.76
N SER A 305 -27.35 36.32 -26.78
CA SER A 305 -27.77 35.03 -27.30
C SER A 305 -27.26 34.81 -28.73
N HIS A 306 -26.10 34.17 -28.89
CA HIS A 306 -25.74 33.46 -30.09
C HIS A 306 -25.75 31.96 -29.80
N GLU A 307 -26.66 31.30 -30.54
CA GLU A 307 -26.81 29.89 -30.68
C GLU A 307 -25.47 29.15 -30.66
N ILE A 308 -25.16 28.45 -29.56
CA ILE A 308 -24.28 27.30 -29.65
C ILE A 308 -25.15 26.16 -30.14
N ALA A 309 -25.30 26.11 -31.47
CA ALA A 309 -25.89 25.01 -32.19
C ALA A 309 -25.22 23.71 -31.74
N CYS A 310 -26.08 22.77 -31.42
CA CYS A 310 -25.76 21.35 -31.31
C CYS A 310 -24.64 20.97 -32.29
N ILE A 311 -23.47 20.63 -31.79
CA ILE A 311 -22.49 19.85 -32.55
C ILE A 311 -22.99 18.41 -32.56
N SER A 312 -24.08 18.21 -33.27
CA SER A 312 -24.47 16.94 -33.86
C SER A 312 -24.14 17.02 -35.32
N ASN A 313 -23.24 16.19 -35.77
CA ASN A 313 -22.82 15.91 -37.14
C ASN A 313 -21.66 16.76 -37.70
N GLY A 314 -20.52 16.13 -37.75
CA GLY A 314 -19.53 16.45 -38.76
C GLY A 314 -18.11 16.52 -38.25
N SER A 315 -17.49 15.46 -38.28
CA SER A 315 -16.10 15.07 -38.51
C SER A 315 -15.60 14.08 -37.45
N SER A 316 -15.45 12.89 -37.92
CA SER A 316 -14.91 11.69 -37.33
C SER A 316 -13.41 11.78 -37.11
N ASP A 317 -12.92 12.60 -36.14
CA ASP A 317 -11.49 12.58 -35.78
C ASP A 317 -11.20 12.84 -34.29
N TYR A 318 -12.22 12.98 -33.46
CA TYR A 318 -12.06 12.86 -32.00
C TYR A 318 -12.61 11.50 -31.58
N GLY A 319 -11.69 10.58 -31.32
CA GLY A 319 -11.84 9.17 -31.09
C GLY A 319 -13.15 8.78 -30.43
N GLY A 320 -13.87 7.87 -31.08
CA GLY A 320 -15.09 7.27 -30.56
C GLY A 320 -14.83 6.56 -29.25
N GLY A 321 -15.04 7.26 -28.15
CA GLY A 321 -15.12 6.64 -26.84
C GLY A 321 -16.25 5.63 -26.87
N ILE A 322 -16.05 4.50 -26.22
CA ILE A 322 -17.06 3.45 -26.11
C ILE A 322 -18.26 4.07 -25.42
N VAL A 323 -19.39 4.08 -26.12
CA VAL A 323 -20.62 4.75 -25.70
C VAL A 323 -21.07 4.21 -24.35
N THR A 324 -20.64 4.88 -23.27
CA THR A 324 -21.40 4.89 -22.03
C THR A 324 -22.71 5.58 -22.36
N GLY A 325 -23.86 4.98 -22.06
CA GLY A 325 -25.18 5.54 -22.41
C GLY A 325 -25.35 7.01 -22.01
N PRO A 326 -26.46 7.67 -22.33
CA PRO A 326 -26.64 9.13 -22.19
C PRO A 326 -26.36 9.71 -20.80
N GLY A 327 -26.21 8.87 -19.78
CA GLY A 327 -25.85 9.26 -18.40
C GLY A 327 -24.43 8.90 -17.95
N GLY A 328 -23.53 8.50 -18.85
CA GLY A 328 -22.15 8.13 -18.52
C GLY A 328 -22.01 6.94 -17.56
N LEU A 329 -20.85 6.80 -16.94
CA LEU A 329 -20.57 5.74 -15.96
C LEU A 329 -21.50 5.78 -14.73
N ALA A 330 -21.93 6.97 -14.31
CA ALA A 330 -22.82 7.14 -13.15
C ALA A 330 -24.20 6.49 -13.38
N SER A 331 -24.69 6.42 -14.62
CA SER A 331 -25.95 5.75 -14.97
C SER A 331 -25.82 4.22 -14.92
N ILE A 332 -24.62 3.69 -15.23
CA ILE A 332 -24.33 2.26 -15.18
C ILE A 332 -24.09 1.80 -13.73
N PHE A 333 -23.41 2.61 -12.93
CA PHE A 333 -23.01 2.31 -11.56
C PHE A 333 -23.53 3.35 -10.54
N PRO A 334 -24.84 3.51 -10.36
CA PRO A 334 -25.42 4.59 -9.54
C PRO A 334 -25.10 4.47 -8.04
N MET A 335 -24.71 3.27 -7.59
CA MET A 335 -24.40 3.00 -6.18
C MET A 335 -22.95 3.27 -5.82
N SER A 336 -22.04 3.45 -6.81
CA SER A 336 -20.62 3.68 -6.55
C SER A 336 -20.38 4.97 -5.77
N ALA A 337 -19.70 4.86 -4.63
CA ALA A 337 -19.29 5.98 -3.81
C ALA A 337 -18.14 6.74 -4.47
N SER A 338 -17.21 6.03 -5.12
CA SER A 338 -16.07 6.62 -5.80
C SER A 338 -16.51 7.52 -6.97
N ILE A 339 -17.49 7.11 -7.78
CA ILE A 339 -18.02 7.94 -8.86
C ILE A 339 -18.65 9.23 -8.31
N LYS A 340 -19.47 9.12 -7.24
CA LYS A 340 -20.04 10.29 -6.56
C LYS A 340 -18.96 11.22 -6.00
N ARG A 341 -17.89 10.64 -5.48
CA ARG A 341 -16.73 11.37 -4.95
C ARG A 341 -15.94 12.08 -6.07
N ILE A 342 -15.73 11.41 -7.20
CA ILE A 342 -15.05 11.97 -8.39
C ILE A 342 -15.81 13.21 -8.89
N ARG A 343 -17.15 13.23 -8.85
CA ARG A 343 -17.93 14.41 -9.19
C ARG A 343 -17.49 15.66 -8.45
N LEU A 344 -17.21 15.52 -7.13
CA LEU A 344 -16.74 16.63 -6.30
C LEU A 344 -15.36 17.16 -6.71
N THR A 345 -14.51 16.33 -7.33
CA THR A 345 -13.19 16.76 -7.81
C THR A 345 -13.24 17.45 -9.17
N LEU A 346 -14.28 17.20 -9.95
CA LEU A 346 -14.43 17.73 -11.30
C LEU A 346 -15.22 19.06 -11.33
N LEU A 347 -16.14 19.26 -10.40
CA LEU A 347 -16.95 20.48 -10.31
C LEU A 347 -16.16 21.65 -9.72
N SER A 348 -16.50 22.88 -10.15
CA SER A 348 -15.96 24.09 -9.55
C SER A 348 -16.59 24.33 -8.18
N PRO A 349 -15.82 24.62 -7.10
CA PRO A 349 -16.35 24.90 -5.75
C PRO A 349 -17.37 26.04 -5.70
N ALA A 350 -17.24 27.04 -6.59
CA ALA A 350 -18.16 28.18 -6.67
C ALA A 350 -19.52 27.81 -7.27
N SER A 351 -19.63 26.70 -7.99
CA SER A 351 -20.87 26.32 -8.69
C SER A 351 -21.98 25.86 -7.72
N GLY A 352 -23.23 26.15 -8.10
CA GLY A 352 -24.41 25.65 -7.39
C GLY A 352 -24.49 24.12 -7.37
N GLU A 353 -24.02 23.48 -8.43
CA GLU A 353 -23.97 22.03 -8.56
C GLU A 353 -22.98 21.37 -7.60
N PHE A 354 -21.81 21.98 -7.38
CA PHE A 354 -20.87 21.51 -6.37
C PHE A 354 -21.52 21.53 -4.97
N LYS A 355 -22.22 22.63 -4.65
CA LYS A 355 -22.92 22.77 -3.37
C LYS A 355 -24.00 21.70 -3.19
N LEU A 356 -24.75 21.40 -4.25
CA LEU A 356 -25.75 20.33 -4.22
C LEU A 356 -25.10 18.95 -4.10
N ALA A 357 -24.07 18.68 -4.90
CA ALA A 357 -23.39 17.39 -4.91
C ALA A 357 -22.72 17.07 -3.57
N ILE A 358 -22.02 18.03 -2.96
CA ILE A 358 -21.37 17.87 -1.66
C ILE A 358 -22.40 17.72 -0.53
N ASN A 359 -23.53 18.45 -0.60
CA ASN A 359 -24.62 18.29 0.34
C ASN A 359 -25.19 16.87 0.32
N LEU A 360 -25.55 16.35 -0.86
CA LEU A 360 -26.07 14.98 -1.00
C LEU A 360 -25.05 13.91 -0.58
N TYR A 361 -23.77 14.12 -0.92
CA TYR A 361 -22.69 13.22 -0.52
C TYR A 361 -22.53 13.17 1.00
N CYS A 362 -22.45 14.32 1.66
CA CYS A 362 -22.32 14.40 3.11
C CYS A 362 -23.53 13.81 3.83
N GLN A 363 -24.76 14.15 3.45
CA GLN A 363 -25.98 13.59 4.06
C GLN A 363 -26.00 12.06 4.00
N HIS A 364 -25.71 11.49 2.82
CA HIS A 364 -25.70 10.05 2.64
C HIS A 364 -24.64 9.34 3.50
N GLN A 365 -23.44 9.92 3.63
CA GLN A 365 -22.38 9.33 4.45
C GLN A 365 -22.63 9.52 5.95
N ILE A 366 -23.20 10.64 6.37
CA ILE A 366 -23.59 10.89 7.76
C ILE A 366 -24.71 9.94 8.21
N ILE A 367 -25.73 9.70 7.36
CA ILE A 367 -26.79 8.72 7.63
C ILE A 367 -26.21 7.31 7.80
N LYS A 368 -25.24 6.95 6.98
CA LYS A 368 -24.55 5.65 7.08
C LYS A 368 -23.63 5.55 8.30
N GLY A 369 -23.20 6.66 8.88
CA GLY A 369 -22.26 6.68 9.98
C GLY A 369 -20.84 6.28 9.56
N VAL A 370 -20.27 6.92 8.53
CA VAL A 370 -18.94 6.61 7.99
C VAL A 370 -17.87 7.44 8.68
N PRO A 371 -16.96 6.85 9.50
CA PRO A 371 -15.94 7.59 10.23
C PRO A 371 -14.90 8.27 9.32
N SER A 372 -14.61 7.68 8.16
CA SER A 372 -13.62 8.19 7.21
C SER A 372 -14.06 9.41 6.41
N LEU A 373 -15.31 9.89 6.55
CA LEU A 373 -15.85 11.00 5.79
C LEU A 373 -14.99 12.27 5.89
N GLY A 374 -14.49 12.57 7.09
CA GLY A 374 -13.61 13.73 7.30
C GLY A 374 -12.29 13.63 6.51
N SER A 375 -11.69 12.46 6.47
CA SER A 375 -10.48 12.19 5.68
C SER A 375 -10.75 12.30 4.19
N ASP A 376 -11.88 11.79 3.74
CA ASP A 376 -12.32 11.85 2.35
C ASP A 376 -12.47 13.31 1.88
N LEU A 377 -13.17 14.13 2.65
CA LEU A 377 -13.42 15.52 2.30
C LEU A 377 -12.17 16.38 2.39
N SER A 378 -11.26 16.06 3.31
CA SER A 378 -10.02 16.82 3.52
C SER A 378 -9.14 16.88 2.27
N SER A 379 -9.16 15.87 1.44
CA SER A 379 -8.42 15.83 0.19
C SER A 379 -8.89 16.89 -0.83
N LEU A 380 -10.08 17.46 -0.69
CA LEU A 380 -10.59 18.52 -1.58
C LEU A 380 -9.94 19.90 -1.31
N TYR A 381 -9.32 20.11 -0.14
CA TYR A 381 -8.74 21.41 0.24
C TYR A 381 -7.33 21.32 0.86
N LEU A 382 -6.84 20.13 1.21
CA LEU A 382 -5.49 19.97 1.77
C LEU A 382 -4.41 19.70 0.71
N MET A 383 -4.78 19.29 -0.50
CA MET A 383 -3.82 18.89 -1.55
C MET A 383 -3.02 20.05 -2.15
N GLU A 384 -3.56 21.25 -2.29
CA GLU A 384 -2.82 22.43 -2.75
C GLU A 384 -1.59 22.75 -1.92
N ARG A 385 -1.53 22.23 -0.69
CA ARG A 385 -0.45 22.45 0.26
C ARG A 385 0.83 21.68 -0.08
N GLN A 386 0.71 20.48 -0.64
CA GLN A 386 1.87 19.66 -1.00
C GLN A 386 2.63 20.21 -2.22
N GLU A 387 1.93 20.86 -3.15
CA GLU A 387 2.56 21.47 -4.33
C GLU A 387 3.29 22.77 -3.98
N LYS A 388 2.72 23.63 -3.14
CA LYS A 388 3.39 24.87 -2.68
C LYS A 388 4.68 24.57 -1.89
N GLN A 389 4.73 23.47 -1.12
CA GLN A 389 5.94 23.07 -0.40
C GLN A 389 7.00 22.48 -1.33
N LYS A 390 6.62 21.70 -2.37
CA LYS A 390 7.56 21.20 -3.39
C LYS A 390 8.20 22.34 -4.20
N HIS A 391 7.45 23.38 -4.54
CA HIS A 391 7.98 24.54 -5.26
C HIS A 391 8.92 25.42 -4.39
N GLN A 392 8.73 25.47 -3.08
CA GLN A 392 9.63 26.19 -2.17
C GLN A 392 10.91 25.41 -1.83
N SER A 393 10.87 24.08 -1.84
CA SER A 393 12.06 23.23 -1.61
C SER A 393 12.93 23.08 -2.85
N SER A 394 12.38 23.17 -4.07
CA SER A 394 13.13 23.07 -5.32
C SER A 394 13.96 24.33 -5.65
N SER A 395 13.74 25.45 -4.96
CA SER A 395 14.52 26.69 -5.14
C SER A 395 15.80 26.78 -4.30
N LYS A 396 16.04 25.81 -3.41
CA LYS A 396 17.29 25.69 -2.66
C LYS A 396 18.01 24.43 -3.11
N GLY A 397 18.83 24.57 -4.16
CA GLY A 397 19.74 23.53 -4.59
C GLY A 397 20.72 23.18 -3.45
N SER A 398 20.64 21.97 -2.95
CA SER A 398 21.70 21.33 -2.20
C SER A 398 21.63 19.82 -2.43
N SER A 399 22.71 19.34 -2.96
CA SER A 399 23.13 17.95 -3.04
C SER A 399 23.04 17.28 -1.67
N ASN A 400 22.34 16.18 -1.55
CA ASN A 400 22.71 14.95 -0.84
C ASN A 400 21.47 14.10 -0.59
N GLY A 401 21.54 12.84 -1.00
CA GLY A 401 20.45 11.85 -0.96
C GLY A 401 20.04 11.34 0.45
N GLU A 402 20.24 12.11 1.50
CA GLU A 402 20.03 11.65 2.89
C GLU A 402 18.67 12.00 3.52
N CYS A 403 17.78 12.72 2.83
CA CYS A 403 16.60 13.30 3.50
C CYS A 403 15.21 12.79 3.09
N VAL A 404 15.08 11.90 2.13
CA VAL A 404 13.75 11.55 1.57
C VAL A 404 12.90 10.71 2.54
N ILE A 405 13.51 9.86 3.36
CA ILE A 405 12.78 8.96 4.27
C ILE A 405 12.32 9.68 5.54
N ALA A 406 13.13 10.58 6.08
CA ALA A 406 12.76 11.39 7.24
C ALA A 406 11.62 12.37 6.91
N GLU A 407 11.60 12.90 5.69
CA GLU A 407 10.59 13.83 5.21
C GLU A 407 9.22 13.16 5.03
N VAL A 408 9.16 11.94 4.53
CA VAL A 408 7.90 11.18 4.36
C VAL A 408 7.27 10.80 5.70
N LEU A 409 8.06 10.48 6.73
CA LEU A 409 7.54 10.10 8.05
C LEU A 409 7.14 11.30 8.91
N THR A 410 7.79 12.45 8.73
CA THR A 410 7.49 13.69 9.46
C THR A 410 6.39 14.52 8.78
N THR A 411 6.25 14.46 7.46
CA THR A 411 5.34 15.32 6.68
C THR A 411 3.86 15.00 6.96
N THR A 412 3.51 13.75 7.20
CA THR A 412 2.12 13.36 7.48
C THR A 412 1.62 13.80 8.85
N ARG A 413 2.51 13.93 9.84
CA ARG A 413 2.13 14.30 11.21
C ARG A 413 2.17 15.79 11.51
N TYR A 414 3.18 16.49 10.98
CA TYR A 414 3.41 17.90 11.27
C TYR A 414 2.83 18.85 10.22
N ALA A 415 2.40 18.34 9.06
CA ALA A 415 1.79 19.16 8.02
C ALA A 415 0.44 19.77 8.46
N LEU A 416 -0.32 19.06 9.30
CA LEU A 416 -1.57 19.57 9.88
C LEU A 416 -1.33 20.67 10.95
N ALA A 417 -0.17 20.64 11.63
CA ALA A 417 0.11 21.55 12.76
C ALA A 417 0.79 22.86 12.34
N LYS A 418 1.32 22.98 11.12
CA LYS A 418 2.19 24.12 10.77
C LYS A 418 1.48 25.42 10.44
N ASP A 419 0.25 25.41 9.88
CA ASP A 419 -0.50 26.65 9.60
C ASP A 419 -2.03 26.44 9.55
N PRO A 420 -2.70 26.42 10.69
CA PRO A 420 -4.16 26.28 10.75
C PRO A 420 -4.93 27.44 10.08
N VAL A 421 -4.29 28.60 9.92
CA VAL A 421 -4.89 29.79 9.29
C VAL A 421 -5.16 29.61 7.81
N ASP A 422 -4.35 28.82 7.11
CA ASP A 422 -4.46 28.62 5.65
C ASP A 422 -5.69 27.75 5.27
N VAL A 423 -6.07 26.79 6.12
CA VAL A 423 -7.25 25.93 5.88
C VAL A 423 -8.55 26.73 5.96
N LYS A 424 -8.65 27.68 6.90
CA LYS A 424 -9.85 28.53 7.10
C LYS A 424 -10.11 29.48 5.95
N SER A 425 -9.09 29.82 5.18
CA SER A 425 -9.22 30.69 4.00
C SER A 425 -9.78 29.93 2.78
N HIS A 426 -9.72 28.61 2.75
CA HIS A 426 -10.12 27.81 1.61
C HIS A 426 -11.64 27.77 1.43
N GLU A 427 -12.12 28.00 0.21
CA GLU A 427 -13.55 28.12 -0.10
C GLU A 427 -14.33 26.85 0.24
N VAL A 428 -13.82 25.66 -0.15
CA VAL A 428 -14.46 24.38 0.13
C VAL A 428 -14.55 24.10 1.62
N TYR A 429 -13.50 24.45 2.40
CA TYR A 429 -13.52 24.28 3.85
C TYR A 429 -14.62 25.14 4.50
N ARG A 430 -14.73 26.41 4.13
CA ARG A 430 -15.78 27.31 4.65
C ARG A 430 -17.17 26.80 4.31
N LEU A 431 -17.37 26.38 3.07
CA LEU A 431 -18.64 25.80 2.63
C LEU A 431 -19.00 24.53 3.43
N LEU A 432 -18.02 23.67 3.72
CA LEU A 432 -18.25 22.48 4.54
C LEU A 432 -18.60 22.84 5.98
N VAL A 433 -17.94 23.84 6.57
CA VAL A 433 -18.25 24.34 7.91
C VAL A 433 -19.70 24.84 7.98
N ASP A 434 -20.08 25.73 7.06
CA ASP A 434 -21.43 26.27 7.01
C ASP A 434 -22.49 25.19 6.82
N LEU A 435 -22.19 24.22 5.97
CA LEU A 435 -23.05 23.07 5.66
C LEU A 435 -23.26 22.19 6.90
N VAL A 436 -22.16 21.79 7.57
CA VAL A 436 -22.24 20.91 8.74
C VAL A 436 -22.86 21.64 9.94
N ASP A 437 -22.62 22.95 10.13
CA ASP A 437 -23.27 23.74 11.16
C ASP A 437 -24.78 23.80 10.92
N SER A 438 -25.23 23.93 9.65
CA SER A 438 -26.66 23.88 9.32
C SER A 438 -27.27 22.49 9.61
N TYR A 439 -26.52 21.42 9.39
CA TYR A 439 -26.96 20.06 9.75
C TYR A 439 -27.11 19.89 11.24
N VAL A 440 -26.11 20.32 12.02
CA VAL A 440 -26.15 20.21 13.47
C VAL A 440 -27.34 21.01 14.04
N ALA A 441 -27.59 22.21 13.53
CA ALA A 441 -28.72 23.02 13.94
C ALA A 441 -30.08 22.38 13.64
N SER A 442 -30.29 21.91 12.40
CA SER A 442 -31.54 21.30 11.96
C SER A 442 -31.80 19.95 12.64
N LEU A 443 -30.78 19.07 12.69
CA LEU A 443 -30.88 17.76 13.34
C LEU A 443 -31.11 17.87 14.85
N SER A 444 -30.54 18.87 15.49
CA SER A 444 -30.78 19.11 16.93
C SER A 444 -32.22 19.56 17.24
N CYS A 445 -32.87 20.28 16.31
CA CYS A 445 -34.22 20.77 16.49
C CYS A 445 -35.29 19.79 16.05
N ASN A 446 -35.13 19.20 14.85
CA ASN A 446 -36.20 18.48 14.15
C ASN A 446 -35.82 17.04 13.76
N ASN A 447 -34.59 16.60 14.01
CA ASN A 447 -34.03 15.34 13.52
C ASN A 447 -34.11 15.20 11.99
N THR A 448 -34.11 16.29 11.22
CA THR A 448 -34.14 16.32 9.76
C THR A 448 -33.00 17.17 9.21
N PHE A 449 -32.53 16.89 8.01
CA PHE A 449 -31.58 17.77 7.32
C PHE A 449 -32.27 19.02 6.78
N PRO A 450 -31.56 20.15 6.64
CA PRO A 450 -32.10 21.34 5.97
C PRO A 450 -32.48 20.99 4.52
N ASN A 451 -33.67 21.37 4.09
CA ASN A 451 -34.17 21.16 2.71
C ASN A 451 -34.20 19.69 2.28
N ASP A 452 -34.50 18.77 3.18
CA ASP A 452 -34.61 17.35 2.86
C ASP A 452 -35.87 17.06 2.04
N ALA A 453 -35.76 17.18 0.72
CA ALA A 453 -36.84 16.87 -0.21
C ALA A 453 -37.09 15.33 -0.32
N THR A 454 -36.18 14.51 0.20
CA THR A 454 -36.20 13.05 0.02
C THR A 454 -36.89 12.32 1.17
N ALA A 455 -36.88 12.86 2.36
CA ALA A 455 -37.31 12.19 3.58
C ALA A 455 -38.81 12.32 3.91
N ARG A 456 -39.65 12.92 3.07
CA ARG A 456 -41.09 13.11 3.33
C ARG A 456 -41.41 13.62 4.76
N GLY A 457 -40.48 14.39 5.35
CA GLY A 457 -40.60 14.91 6.70
C GLY A 457 -40.45 13.85 7.81
N LEU A 458 -39.93 12.66 7.53
CA LEU A 458 -39.67 11.66 8.57
C LEU A 458 -38.35 11.99 9.29
N PRO A 459 -38.32 11.92 10.63
CA PRO A 459 -37.11 12.19 11.40
C PRO A 459 -36.06 11.09 11.19
N HIS A 460 -34.81 11.51 11.06
CA HIS A 460 -33.65 10.60 11.00
C HIS A 460 -33.35 9.99 12.39
N ALA A 461 -32.59 8.92 12.41
CA ALA A 461 -32.12 8.29 13.63
C ALA A 461 -31.25 9.30 14.46
N PRO A 462 -31.28 9.23 15.81
CA PRO A 462 -30.42 10.08 16.66
C PRO A 462 -28.92 9.97 16.34
N SER A 463 -28.49 8.81 15.85
CA SER A 463 -27.11 8.59 15.39
C SER A 463 -26.69 9.50 14.23
N THR A 464 -27.61 10.06 13.46
CA THR A 464 -27.32 11.01 12.38
C THR A 464 -26.72 12.31 12.93
N LEU A 465 -27.29 12.85 14.02
CA LEU A 465 -26.74 14.01 14.71
C LEU A 465 -25.36 13.73 15.32
N LEU A 466 -25.18 12.53 15.87
CA LEU A 466 -23.91 12.07 16.40
C LEU A 466 -22.78 12.16 15.36
N TRP A 467 -23.01 11.64 14.15
CA TRP A 467 -22.02 11.68 13.07
C TRP A 467 -21.82 13.07 12.48
N ALA A 468 -22.83 13.96 12.57
CA ALA A 468 -22.65 15.37 12.24
C ALA A 468 -21.72 16.08 13.24
N TRP A 469 -21.86 15.83 14.56
CA TRP A 469 -20.92 16.32 15.58
C TRP A 469 -19.51 15.78 15.38
N TYR A 470 -19.39 14.50 15.05
CA TYR A 470 -18.09 13.86 14.77
C TYR A 470 -17.39 14.52 13.58
N LEU A 471 -18.08 14.70 12.45
CA LEU A 471 -17.53 15.39 11.29
C LEU A 471 -17.14 16.84 11.63
N ARG A 472 -17.97 17.56 12.38
CA ARG A 472 -17.66 18.93 12.81
C ARG A 472 -16.44 18.98 13.72
N SER A 473 -16.26 18.00 14.58
CA SER A 473 -15.07 17.87 15.42
C SER A 473 -13.80 17.67 14.59
N ILE A 474 -13.85 16.89 13.50
CA ILE A 474 -12.73 16.75 12.55
C ILE A 474 -12.43 18.08 11.84
N LEU A 475 -13.44 18.84 11.44
CA LEU A 475 -13.22 20.17 10.85
C LEU A 475 -12.56 21.13 11.85
N HIS A 476 -12.92 21.09 13.13
CA HIS A 476 -12.24 21.85 14.18
C HIS A 476 -10.77 21.40 14.37
N GLU A 477 -10.48 20.10 14.31
CA GLU A 477 -9.11 19.57 14.33
C GLU A 477 -8.25 20.20 13.23
N GLN A 478 -8.77 20.21 12.01
CA GLN A 478 -8.06 20.75 10.84
C GLN A 478 -7.86 22.28 10.90
N ALA A 479 -8.75 22.98 11.58
CA ALA A 479 -8.66 24.41 11.82
C ALA A 479 -7.77 24.80 13.02
N GLY A 480 -7.26 23.82 13.78
CA GLY A 480 -6.51 24.07 15.01
C GLY A 480 -7.36 24.51 16.20
N GLU A 481 -8.67 24.30 16.16
CA GLU A 481 -9.63 24.67 17.18
C GLU A 481 -9.92 23.51 18.14
N TYR A 482 -8.87 22.98 18.77
CA TYR A 482 -8.90 21.70 19.49
C TYR A 482 -9.91 21.67 20.65
N SER A 483 -10.06 22.75 21.42
CA SER A 483 -10.99 22.83 22.54
C SER A 483 -12.46 22.73 22.09
N GLN A 484 -12.80 23.32 20.95
CA GLN A 484 -14.16 23.24 20.38
C GLN A 484 -14.41 21.80 19.86
N GLY A 485 -13.43 21.21 19.19
CA GLY A 485 -13.48 19.81 18.76
C GLY A 485 -13.69 18.85 19.95
N ILE A 486 -12.94 19.03 21.06
CA ILE A 486 -13.09 18.24 22.28
C ILE A 486 -14.49 18.39 22.88
N SER A 487 -15.06 19.58 22.88
CA SER A 487 -16.42 19.77 23.37
C SER A 487 -17.47 18.98 22.60
N LEU A 488 -17.34 18.91 21.27
CA LEU A 488 -18.25 18.13 20.41
C LEU A 488 -18.03 16.62 20.56
N ILE A 489 -16.79 16.17 20.58
CA ILE A 489 -16.50 14.74 20.70
C ILE A 489 -16.91 14.18 22.06
N ASN A 490 -16.89 14.99 23.13
CA ASN A 490 -17.45 14.59 24.42
C ASN A 490 -18.94 14.28 24.30
N LYS A 491 -19.73 15.09 23.57
CA LYS A 491 -21.16 14.79 23.31
C LYS A 491 -21.33 13.49 22.56
N CYS A 492 -20.39 13.16 21.65
CA CYS A 492 -20.41 11.89 20.94
C CYS A 492 -20.16 10.70 21.90
N ILE A 493 -19.19 10.82 22.78
CA ILE A 493 -18.88 9.79 23.79
C ILE A 493 -20.05 9.64 24.79
N ASP A 494 -20.63 10.74 25.26
CA ASP A 494 -21.78 10.71 26.17
C ASP A 494 -23.00 10.01 25.53
N HIS A 495 -23.20 10.18 24.23
CA HIS A 495 -24.26 9.50 23.50
C HIS A 495 -23.96 8.02 23.25
N THR A 496 -22.73 7.70 22.83
CA THR A 496 -22.33 6.34 22.45
C THR A 496 -20.93 6.03 23.01
N PRO A 497 -20.84 5.63 24.28
CA PRO A 497 -19.55 5.43 24.96
C PRO A 497 -18.76 4.17 24.49
N THR A 498 -19.35 3.35 23.63
CA THR A 498 -18.73 2.13 23.12
C THR A 498 -18.04 2.29 21.75
N ALA A 499 -18.12 3.48 21.13
CA ALA A 499 -17.50 3.73 19.84
C ALA A 499 -16.04 4.15 19.99
N VAL A 500 -15.12 3.29 19.60
CA VAL A 500 -13.66 3.46 19.70
C VAL A 500 -13.16 4.67 18.92
N ASP A 501 -13.75 4.96 17.75
CA ASP A 501 -13.38 6.10 16.89
C ASP A 501 -13.44 7.45 17.62
N PHE A 502 -14.34 7.59 18.58
CA PHE A 502 -14.50 8.84 19.34
C PHE A 502 -13.35 9.05 20.32
N TYR A 503 -12.88 7.99 20.94
CA TYR A 503 -11.71 8.05 21.83
C TYR A 503 -10.44 8.34 21.04
N GLU A 504 -10.29 7.76 19.85
CA GLU A 504 -9.17 8.05 18.96
C GLU A 504 -9.13 9.53 18.54
N LEU A 505 -10.25 10.07 18.08
CA LEU A 505 -10.32 11.50 17.70
C LEU A 505 -10.07 12.41 18.91
N LYS A 506 -10.66 12.10 20.08
CA LYS A 506 -10.44 12.88 21.29
C LYS A 506 -8.98 12.88 21.74
N ALA A 507 -8.34 11.71 21.72
CA ALA A 507 -6.92 11.59 22.07
C ALA A 507 -6.04 12.39 21.09
N ARG A 508 -6.34 12.35 19.78
CA ARG A 508 -5.62 13.12 18.77
C ARG A 508 -5.80 14.64 18.95
N LEU A 509 -7.00 15.10 19.28
CA LEU A 509 -7.25 16.51 19.60
C LEU A 509 -6.49 16.98 20.85
N LEU A 510 -6.42 16.14 21.89
CA LEU A 510 -5.64 16.41 23.10
C LEU A 510 -4.14 16.45 22.82
N GLU A 511 -3.63 15.49 22.04
CA GLU A 511 -2.22 15.44 21.62
C GLU A 511 -1.83 16.70 20.85
N LEU A 512 -2.65 17.13 19.89
CA LEU A 512 -2.44 18.35 19.10
C LEU A 512 -2.59 19.61 19.94
N GLY A 513 -3.46 19.59 20.96
CA GLY A 513 -3.64 20.65 21.94
C GLY A 513 -2.53 20.75 22.98
N GLY A 514 -1.60 19.78 23.01
CA GLY A 514 -0.44 19.74 23.91
C GLY A 514 -0.64 18.95 25.19
N ASP A 515 -1.81 18.39 25.46
CA ASP A 515 -2.07 17.53 26.65
C ASP A 515 -1.89 16.05 26.30
N ILE A 516 -0.64 15.65 26.11
CA ILE A 516 -0.26 14.29 25.74
C ILE A 516 -0.55 13.28 26.86
N GLN A 517 -0.55 13.71 28.12
CA GLN A 517 -0.83 12.80 29.24
C GLN A 517 -2.32 12.40 29.23
N GLN A 518 -3.21 13.37 29.10
CA GLN A 518 -4.63 13.08 29.02
C GLN A 518 -4.96 12.34 27.71
N ALA A 519 -4.27 12.64 26.60
CA ALA A 519 -4.41 11.89 25.35
C ALA A 519 -4.10 10.39 25.53
N ALA A 520 -3.02 10.07 26.28
CA ALA A 520 -2.66 8.69 26.56
C ALA A 520 -3.70 7.96 27.41
N ASP A 521 -4.28 8.65 28.41
CA ASP A 521 -5.34 8.05 29.23
C ASP A 521 -6.63 7.80 28.43
N VAL A 522 -7.01 8.75 27.56
CA VAL A 522 -8.20 8.63 26.72
C VAL A 522 -8.09 7.51 25.70
N ILE A 523 -6.96 7.41 25.00
CA ILE A 523 -6.79 6.35 24.00
C ILE A 523 -6.69 4.96 24.64
N ASP A 524 -6.11 4.87 25.84
CA ASP A 524 -6.04 3.60 26.57
C ASP A 524 -7.43 3.17 27.07
N ALA A 525 -8.29 4.12 27.49
CA ALA A 525 -9.69 3.83 27.78
C ALA A 525 -10.46 3.35 26.54
N GLY A 526 -10.20 3.93 25.37
CA GLY A 526 -10.76 3.44 24.10
C GLY A 526 -10.29 2.02 23.75
N ARG A 527 -9.02 1.70 23.99
CA ARG A 527 -8.46 0.36 23.81
C ARG A 527 -9.12 -0.67 24.74
N ASP A 528 -9.48 -0.29 25.94
CA ASP A 528 -10.15 -1.18 26.91
C ASP A 528 -11.55 -1.62 26.46
N LEU A 529 -12.14 -0.94 25.47
CA LEU A 529 -13.42 -1.35 24.86
C LEU A 529 -13.25 -2.54 23.90
N ASP A 530 -12.09 -2.66 23.23
CA ASP A 530 -11.79 -3.78 22.34
C ASP A 530 -10.34 -4.23 22.45
N HIS A 531 -10.08 -5.26 23.28
CA HIS A 531 -8.75 -5.83 23.47
C HIS A 531 -8.25 -6.65 22.28
N GLN A 532 -9.09 -6.99 21.32
CA GLN A 532 -8.71 -7.77 20.13
C GLN A 532 -8.31 -6.88 18.96
N ASP A 533 -8.69 -5.60 18.99
CA ASP A 533 -8.29 -4.65 17.95
C ASP A 533 -6.82 -4.25 18.09
N ARG A 534 -6.02 -4.79 17.16
CA ARG A 534 -4.59 -4.47 17.07
C ARG A 534 -4.33 -3.01 16.70
N TYR A 535 -5.21 -2.38 15.91
CA TYR A 535 -5.02 -0.99 15.49
C TYR A 535 -5.07 -0.04 16.68
N ILE A 536 -6.15 -0.09 17.47
CA ILE A 536 -6.30 0.79 18.63
C ILE A 536 -5.23 0.51 19.71
N ASN A 537 -4.84 -0.75 19.87
CA ASN A 537 -3.73 -1.12 20.77
C ASN A 537 -2.40 -0.49 20.33
N ASN A 538 -2.13 -0.46 19.01
CA ASN A 538 -0.95 0.21 18.47
C ASN A 538 -1.02 1.73 18.67
N GLN A 539 -2.17 2.35 18.49
CA GLN A 539 -2.34 3.80 18.73
C GLN A 539 -2.14 4.14 20.22
N ALA A 540 -2.74 3.37 21.12
CA ALA A 540 -2.52 3.53 22.57
C ALA A 540 -1.03 3.38 22.94
N THR A 541 -0.36 2.36 22.41
CA THR A 541 1.08 2.15 22.63
C THR A 541 1.91 3.35 22.14
N LYS A 542 1.64 3.89 20.95
CA LYS A 542 2.33 5.07 20.42
C LYS A 542 2.13 6.29 21.30
N THR A 543 0.89 6.58 21.69
CA THR A 543 0.59 7.75 22.49
C THR A 543 1.19 7.63 23.91
N LEU A 544 1.19 6.44 24.52
CA LEU A 544 1.89 6.17 25.77
C LEU A 544 3.40 6.41 25.67
N LEU A 545 4.05 5.98 24.58
CA LEU A 545 5.48 6.25 24.35
C LEU A 545 5.76 7.75 24.22
N ARG A 546 4.91 8.48 23.50
CA ARG A 546 5.02 9.95 23.36
C ARG A 546 4.77 10.67 24.68
N ALA A 547 3.95 10.11 25.56
CA ALA A 547 3.75 10.59 26.93
C ALA A 547 4.91 10.21 27.88
N GLY A 548 5.94 9.50 27.41
CA GLY A 548 7.06 9.03 28.23
C GLY A 548 6.74 7.83 29.11
N ARG A 549 5.60 7.15 28.94
CA ARG A 549 5.08 6.03 29.77
C ARG A 549 5.54 4.67 29.20
N GLU A 550 6.84 4.46 29.05
CA GLU A 550 7.48 3.28 28.44
C GLU A 550 6.97 1.95 29.01
N GLY A 551 6.88 1.86 30.36
CA GLY A 551 6.50 0.62 31.02
C GLY A 551 5.05 0.18 30.72
N GLU A 552 4.14 1.13 30.58
CA GLU A 552 2.75 0.88 30.22
C GLU A 552 2.64 0.53 28.72
N ALA A 553 3.31 1.27 27.87
CA ALA A 553 3.39 0.99 26.44
C ALA A 553 3.89 -0.44 26.17
N SER A 554 4.95 -0.89 26.90
CA SER A 554 5.47 -2.24 26.78
C SER A 554 4.43 -3.30 27.19
N LYS A 555 3.64 -3.03 28.23
CA LYS A 555 2.54 -3.93 28.64
C LYS A 555 1.43 -4.01 27.59
N ARG A 556 1.08 -2.89 26.93
CA ARG A 556 0.04 -2.89 25.92
C ARG A 556 0.46 -3.63 24.66
N ILE A 557 1.65 -3.35 24.14
CA ILE A 557 2.14 -4.02 22.94
C ILE A 557 2.39 -5.51 23.14
N SER A 558 2.71 -5.96 24.36
CA SER A 558 2.95 -7.36 24.67
C SER A 558 1.74 -8.27 24.44
N LEU A 559 0.52 -7.72 24.43
CA LEU A 559 -0.70 -8.48 24.13
C LEU A 559 -0.68 -9.15 22.75
N PHE A 560 0.07 -8.57 21.80
CA PHE A 560 0.18 -9.08 20.43
C PHE A 560 1.55 -9.67 20.11
N THR A 561 2.36 -9.98 21.13
CA THR A 561 3.66 -10.64 20.98
C THR A 561 3.60 -12.09 21.46
N ARG A 562 4.58 -12.91 21.07
CA ARG A 562 4.73 -14.28 21.55
C ARG A 562 5.27 -14.27 22.97
N HIS A 563 4.75 -15.13 23.84
CA HIS A 563 5.16 -15.20 25.25
C HIS A 563 6.54 -15.84 25.48
N GLU A 564 7.13 -16.44 24.45
CA GLU A 564 8.37 -17.24 24.56
C GLU A 564 9.66 -16.39 24.55
N ALA A 565 9.58 -15.11 24.20
CA ALA A 565 10.73 -14.21 24.09
C ALA A 565 10.46 -12.86 24.75
N PRO A 566 11.51 -12.09 25.13
CA PRO A 566 11.35 -10.71 25.57
C PRO A 566 10.59 -9.89 24.52
N VAL A 567 9.64 -9.06 24.96
CA VAL A 567 8.75 -8.28 24.08
C VAL A 567 9.52 -7.49 23.01
N GLU A 568 10.57 -6.79 23.41
CA GLU A 568 11.38 -6.00 22.48
C GLU A 568 12.08 -6.87 21.43
N GLN A 569 12.59 -8.05 21.81
CA GLN A 569 13.23 -8.96 20.86
C GLN A 569 12.22 -9.50 19.86
N ASN A 570 11.02 -9.87 20.33
CA ASN A 570 9.96 -10.37 19.47
C ASN A 570 9.50 -9.31 18.45
N LEU A 571 9.35 -8.05 18.89
CA LEU A 571 8.98 -6.94 18.02
C LEU A 571 10.08 -6.64 16.98
N TYR A 572 11.34 -6.75 17.39
CA TYR A 572 12.47 -6.62 16.47
C TYR A 572 12.49 -7.72 15.41
N ASP A 573 12.31 -8.98 15.83
CA ASP A 573 12.25 -10.14 14.93
C ASP A 573 11.06 -10.06 13.95
N MET A 574 9.95 -9.47 14.39
CA MET A 574 8.79 -9.17 13.55
C MET A 574 8.96 -7.91 12.69
N GLN A 575 10.11 -7.25 12.74
CA GLN A 575 10.41 -6.00 12.00
C GLN A 575 9.39 -4.87 12.31
N CYS A 576 8.97 -4.74 13.56
CA CYS A 576 8.04 -3.71 14.02
C CYS A 576 8.76 -2.35 14.15
N THR A 577 9.15 -1.78 13.01
CA THR A 577 9.99 -0.56 12.92
C THR A 577 9.38 0.65 13.59
N TRP A 578 8.06 0.83 13.50
CA TRP A 578 7.39 1.96 14.14
C TRP A 578 7.56 1.96 15.67
N TYR A 579 7.55 0.79 16.31
CA TYR A 579 7.73 0.67 17.76
C TYR A 579 9.16 1.03 18.18
N GLU A 580 10.15 0.55 17.43
CA GLU A 580 11.56 0.86 17.68
C GLU A 580 11.85 2.36 17.59
N LEU A 581 11.22 3.05 16.61
CA LEU A 581 11.36 4.50 16.42
C LEU A 581 10.65 5.29 17.53
N GLU A 582 9.39 4.99 17.83
CA GLU A 582 8.64 5.67 18.89
C GLU A 582 9.31 5.44 20.28
N LEU A 583 9.84 4.24 20.53
CA LEU A 583 10.59 3.96 21.75
C LEU A 583 11.92 4.74 21.80
N ALA A 584 12.62 4.86 20.68
CA ALA A 584 13.85 5.66 20.59
C ALA A 584 13.58 7.13 20.91
N ASP A 585 12.49 7.70 20.37
CA ASP A 585 12.06 9.06 20.67
C ASP A 585 11.65 9.23 22.14
N CYS A 586 10.92 8.28 22.72
CA CYS A 586 10.57 8.25 24.15
C CYS A 586 11.82 8.29 25.04
N LEU A 587 12.81 7.44 24.76
CA LEU A 587 14.06 7.38 25.50
C LEU A 587 14.90 8.67 25.37
N LYS A 588 14.87 9.28 24.18
CA LYS A 588 15.50 10.59 23.92
C LYS A 588 14.86 11.68 24.79
N MET A 589 13.52 11.74 24.87
CA MET A 589 12.82 12.69 25.73
C MET A 589 13.13 12.49 27.23
N LYS A 590 13.34 11.24 27.66
CA LYS A 590 13.73 10.91 29.03
C LYS A 590 15.21 11.22 29.35
N GLY A 591 16.01 11.61 28.34
CA GLY A 591 17.44 11.85 28.49
C GLY A 591 18.30 10.58 28.47
N GLU A 592 17.74 9.41 28.17
CA GLU A 592 18.43 8.13 28.08
C GLU A 592 19.10 7.96 26.70
N LEU A 593 19.99 8.88 26.35
CA LEU A 593 20.55 9.03 25.00
C LEU A 593 21.27 7.76 24.50
N GLY A 594 21.95 7.01 25.38
CA GLY A 594 22.64 5.78 24.98
C GLY A 594 21.69 4.67 24.55
N ARG A 595 20.56 4.50 25.25
CA ARG A 595 19.51 3.53 24.87
C ARG A 595 18.81 3.97 23.60
N SER A 596 18.48 5.25 23.49
CA SER A 596 17.87 5.85 22.31
C SER A 596 18.73 5.64 21.06
N LEU A 597 20.02 5.97 21.13
CA LEU A 597 20.96 5.80 20.02
C LEU A 597 21.07 4.34 19.58
N ARG A 598 21.08 3.40 20.52
CA ARG A 598 21.09 1.96 20.22
C ARG A 598 19.86 1.53 19.43
N LYS A 599 18.67 2.08 19.74
CA LYS A 599 17.44 1.80 19.02
C LYS A 599 17.47 2.35 17.59
N TYR A 600 17.90 3.59 17.42
CA TYR A 600 18.06 4.19 16.09
C TYR A 600 19.11 3.46 15.25
N SER A 601 20.25 3.04 15.83
CA SER A 601 21.29 2.32 15.09
C SER A 601 20.81 0.95 14.61
N LYS A 602 20.01 0.23 15.42
CA LYS A 602 19.38 -1.02 14.98
C LYS A 602 18.42 -0.81 13.81
N TRP A 603 17.60 0.24 13.87
CA TRP A 603 16.69 0.60 12.80
C TRP A 603 17.43 1.00 11.52
N TYR A 604 18.45 1.86 11.64
CA TYR A 604 19.28 2.28 10.50
C TYR A 604 19.90 1.08 9.78
N TYR A 605 20.43 0.14 10.53
CA TYR A 605 20.98 -1.11 9.98
C TYR A 605 19.93 -1.93 9.21
N VAL A 606 18.72 -2.06 9.75
CA VAL A 606 17.62 -2.78 9.07
C VAL A 606 17.25 -2.06 7.75
N VAL A 607 17.13 -0.74 7.77
CA VAL A 607 16.81 0.04 6.58
C VAL A 607 17.94 -0.01 5.55
N GLU A 608 19.18 0.18 5.97
CA GLU A 608 20.34 0.10 5.10
C GLU A 608 20.44 -1.27 4.42
N VAL A 609 20.22 -2.35 5.18
CA VAL A 609 20.25 -3.72 4.64
C VAL A 609 19.07 -4.01 3.71
N MET A 610 17.87 -3.49 4.00
CA MET A 610 16.66 -3.77 3.22
C MET A 610 16.52 -2.91 1.96
N TYR A 611 17.01 -1.66 1.99
CA TYR A 611 16.76 -0.68 0.93
C TYR A 611 18.01 -0.24 0.16
N SER A 612 19.23 -0.65 0.57
CA SER A 612 20.42 -0.36 -0.23
C SER A 612 20.38 -1.13 -1.55
N PRO A 613 20.58 -0.45 -2.67
CA PRO A 613 20.68 -1.14 -3.96
C PRO A 613 21.82 -2.17 -3.93
N PRO A 614 21.68 -3.31 -4.60
CA PRO A 614 22.63 -4.43 -4.51
C PRO A 614 24.06 -4.08 -4.93
N TYR A 615 24.29 -2.94 -5.57
CA TYR A 615 25.58 -2.52 -6.08
C TYR A 615 26.48 -1.74 -5.08
N GLU A 616 25.94 -1.17 -4.02
CA GLU A 616 26.76 -0.41 -3.05
C GLU A 616 27.39 -1.30 -1.97
N TYR A 617 26.84 -2.47 -1.70
CA TYR A 617 27.36 -3.38 -0.67
C TYR A 617 28.66 -4.13 -1.07
N VAL A 618 29.00 -4.15 -2.36
CA VAL A 618 30.23 -4.80 -2.88
C VAL A 618 31.47 -3.90 -2.71
N ARG A 619 31.31 -2.62 -2.37
CA ARG A 619 32.42 -1.66 -2.21
C ARG A 619 32.79 -1.31 -0.76
N ARG A 620 32.06 -1.79 0.24
CA ARG A 620 32.41 -1.74 1.66
C ARG A 620 32.60 -3.16 2.21
#